data_98700db1ee7371f866bc27a79bf86352
#
_entry.id   98700db1ee7371f866bc27a79bf86352
#
_cell.length_a   1.000
_cell.length_b   1.000
_cell.length_c   1.000
_cell.angle_alpha   90.00
_cell.angle_beta   90.00
_cell.angle_gamma   90.00
#
_symmetry.space_group_name_H-M   'P 1'
#
loop_
_entity.id
_entity.type
_entity.pdbx_description
1 polymer ?
#
loop_
_entity_poly.entity_id
_entity_poly.type
_entity_poly.pdbx_seq_one_letter_code
_entity_poly.pdbx_strand_id
1 'polypeptide(L)'
;WAALGAKLDAVRRRVLQNAALTVSLHGTEAALEKLRTLLPESRFAAAQRTPAQPYTQPLTPPVNEAFIIDGGVNYDVLAWPMPRDSRRRVLARVMSYEYLWHTIREVGGAYGTGMLSADGIEFLYTYRDPHLQESYDTFAKAPAALAAREYTARDLDEFIVGTAAKLD
;
A
#
# COMPACT_ATOMS: atom_id res chain seq x y z
N TRP A 1 -18.46 10.23 -26.44
CA TRP A 1 -17.10 10.63 -26.06
C TRP A 1 -17.03 12.08 -25.60
N ALA A 2 -17.71 13.04 -26.25
CA ALA A 2 -17.68 14.46 -25.87
C ALA A 2 -18.14 14.73 -24.44
N ALA A 3 -19.21 14.07 -23.97
CA ALA A 3 -19.71 14.21 -22.61
C ALA A 3 -18.71 13.63 -21.56
N LEU A 4 -18.01 12.55 -21.87
CA LEU A 4 -16.96 12.00 -21.03
C LEU A 4 -15.76 12.96 -20.97
N GLY A 5 -15.35 13.50 -22.12
CA GLY A 5 -14.27 14.48 -22.19
C GLY A 5 -14.55 15.71 -21.32
N ALA A 6 -15.77 16.25 -21.38
CA ALA A 6 -16.18 17.38 -20.55
C ALA A 6 -16.14 17.06 -19.03
N LYS A 7 -16.57 15.85 -18.63
CA LYS A 7 -16.49 15.41 -17.24
C LYS A 7 -15.04 15.26 -16.76
N LEU A 8 -14.18 14.67 -17.57
CA LEU A 8 -12.75 14.52 -17.25
C LEU A 8 -12.06 15.88 -17.13
N ASP A 9 -12.38 16.83 -18.02
CA ASP A 9 -11.83 18.19 -17.95
C ASP A 9 -12.32 18.93 -16.69
N ALA A 10 -13.56 18.76 -16.30
CA ALA A 10 -14.09 19.33 -15.05
C ALA A 10 -13.36 18.77 -13.82
N VAL A 11 -13.11 17.46 -13.77
CA VAL A 11 -12.31 16.82 -12.71
C VAL A 11 -10.88 17.36 -12.73
N ARG A 12 -10.24 17.41 -13.89
CA ARG A 12 -8.89 17.96 -14.04
C ARG A 12 -8.78 19.38 -13.50
N ARG A 13 -9.70 20.27 -13.88
CA ARG A 13 -9.72 21.66 -13.38
C ARG A 13 -9.87 21.71 -11.87
N ARG A 14 -10.72 20.87 -11.28
CA ARG A 14 -10.93 20.81 -9.83
C ARG A 14 -9.70 20.31 -9.09
N VAL A 15 -9.04 19.28 -9.59
CA VAL A 15 -7.82 18.71 -8.99
C VAL A 15 -6.65 19.68 -9.07
N LEU A 16 -6.53 20.41 -10.18
CA LEU A 16 -5.44 21.37 -10.42
C LEU A 16 -5.72 22.78 -9.88
N GLN A 17 -6.79 22.97 -9.11
CA GLN A 17 -7.03 24.23 -8.42
C GLN A 17 -5.97 24.46 -7.33
N ASN A 18 -5.53 25.70 -7.20
CA ASN A 18 -4.53 26.10 -6.18
C ASN A 18 -4.91 25.68 -4.75
N ALA A 19 -6.22 25.59 -4.45
CA ALA A 19 -6.73 25.13 -3.16
C ALA A 19 -6.37 23.70 -2.79
N ALA A 20 -6.10 22.85 -3.80
CA ALA A 20 -5.74 21.45 -3.60
C ALA A 20 -4.23 21.21 -3.59
N LEU A 21 -3.42 22.24 -3.88
CA LEU A 21 -1.99 22.13 -3.96
C LEU A 21 -1.34 22.20 -2.57
N THR A 22 -0.57 21.19 -2.24
CA THR A 22 0.34 21.19 -1.09
C THR A 22 1.77 21.11 -1.64
N VAL A 23 2.63 22.03 -1.23
CA VAL A 23 4.03 22.04 -1.63
C VAL A 23 4.87 21.77 -0.39
N SER A 24 5.70 20.73 -0.42
CA SER A 24 6.69 20.41 0.60
C SER A 24 8.08 20.65 0.02
N LEU A 25 8.88 21.45 0.71
CA LEU A 25 10.22 21.83 0.28
C LEU A 25 11.24 21.36 1.30
N HIS A 26 12.24 20.64 0.84
CA HIS A 26 13.36 20.16 1.64
C HIS A 26 14.67 20.60 1.00
N GLY A 27 15.57 21.16 1.78
CA GLY A 27 16.88 21.61 1.28
C GLY A 27 17.63 22.48 2.26
N THR A 28 18.74 23.05 1.81
CA THR A 28 19.47 24.07 2.58
C THR A 28 18.67 25.37 2.63
N GLU A 29 18.88 26.19 3.67
CA GLU A 29 18.17 27.47 3.83
C GLU A 29 18.29 28.36 2.57
N ALA A 30 19.49 28.42 1.97
CA ALA A 30 19.70 29.17 0.73
C ALA A 30 18.86 28.64 -0.46
N ALA A 31 18.68 27.32 -0.57
CA ALA A 31 17.86 26.71 -1.59
C ALA A 31 16.36 26.96 -1.33
N LEU A 32 15.94 26.87 -0.07
CA LEU A 32 14.55 27.14 0.33
C LEU A 32 14.17 28.60 0.06
N GLU A 33 15.04 29.55 0.34
CA GLU A 33 14.80 30.97 0.07
C GLU A 33 14.65 31.26 -1.43
N LYS A 34 15.51 30.63 -2.24
CA LYS A 34 15.40 30.72 -3.69
C LYS A 34 14.07 30.13 -4.20
N LEU A 35 13.63 29.02 -3.63
CA LEU A 35 12.34 28.40 -3.98
C LEU A 35 11.15 29.24 -3.54
N ARG A 36 11.19 29.88 -2.35
CA ARG A 36 10.16 30.84 -1.88
C ARG A 36 10.01 32.01 -2.83
N THR A 37 11.11 32.51 -3.39
CA THR A 37 11.08 33.58 -4.39
C THR A 37 10.44 33.13 -5.70
N LEU A 38 10.72 31.90 -6.14
CA LEU A 38 10.13 31.33 -7.37
C LEU A 38 8.67 30.91 -7.21
N LEU A 39 8.28 30.52 -6.00
CA LEU A 39 6.93 30.07 -5.64
C LEU A 39 6.36 30.96 -4.52
N PRO A 40 6.04 32.20 -4.78
CA PRO A 40 5.54 33.11 -3.75
C PRO A 40 4.21 32.62 -3.18
N GLU A 41 4.06 32.72 -1.87
CA GLU A 41 2.84 32.29 -1.14
C GLU A 41 1.56 32.91 -1.71
N SER A 42 1.65 34.10 -2.30
CA SER A 42 0.53 34.76 -2.97
C SER A 42 -0.09 33.94 -4.11
N ARG A 43 0.64 33.00 -4.70
CA ARG A 43 0.09 32.05 -5.68
C ARG A 43 -0.86 31.03 -5.07
N PHE A 44 -0.73 30.77 -3.76
CA PHE A 44 -1.43 29.70 -3.05
C PHE A 44 -2.48 30.23 -2.06
N ALA A 45 -2.37 31.50 -1.66
CA ALA A 45 -3.13 32.08 -0.57
C ALA A 45 -4.61 32.37 -0.88
N ALA A 46 -5.00 32.39 -2.15
CA ALA A 46 -6.34 32.87 -2.56
C ALA A 46 -7.40 31.77 -2.72
N ALA A 47 -7.05 30.50 -2.49
CA ALA A 47 -7.97 29.41 -2.76
C ALA A 47 -8.65 28.92 -1.46
N GLN A 48 -9.95 29.14 -1.35
CA GLN A 48 -10.75 28.53 -0.29
C GLN A 48 -10.74 27.00 -0.47
N ARG A 49 -10.18 26.31 0.52
CA ARG A 49 -10.25 24.86 0.59
C ARG A 49 -11.69 24.44 0.84
N THR A 50 -12.33 23.82 -0.13
CA THR A 50 -13.60 23.16 0.13
C THR A 50 -13.32 21.97 1.06
N PRO A 51 -13.97 21.89 2.23
CA PRO A 51 -13.79 20.72 3.11
C PRO A 51 -14.06 19.44 2.32
N ALA A 52 -13.15 18.47 2.44
CA ALA A 52 -13.38 17.17 1.86
C ALA A 52 -14.61 16.57 2.53
N GLN A 53 -15.63 16.28 1.76
CA GLN A 53 -16.76 15.47 2.24
C GLN A 53 -16.20 14.07 2.54
N PRO A 54 -16.46 13.51 3.73
CA PRO A 54 -16.08 12.14 4.00
C PRO A 54 -16.75 11.25 2.95
N TYR A 55 -15.94 10.49 2.23
CA TYR A 55 -16.47 9.50 1.31
C TYR A 55 -16.98 8.32 2.14
N THR A 56 -18.27 8.28 2.37
CA THR A 56 -18.95 7.15 3.01
C THR A 56 -19.53 6.27 1.93
N GLN A 57 -18.74 5.35 1.41
CA GLN A 57 -19.30 4.22 0.68
C GLN A 57 -19.84 3.22 1.71
N PRO A 58 -21.09 2.72 1.57
CA PRO A 58 -21.52 1.60 2.38
C PRO A 58 -20.51 0.46 2.19
N LEU A 59 -19.97 -0.06 3.31
CA LEU A 59 -19.14 -1.25 3.26
C LEU A 59 -20.00 -2.38 2.68
N THR A 60 -19.72 -2.75 1.45
CA THR A 60 -20.28 -3.96 0.87
C THR A 60 -19.75 -5.14 1.71
N PRO A 61 -20.57 -6.14 2.02
CA PRO A 61 -20.08 -7.34 2.68
C PRO A 61 -18.89 -7.92 1.92
N PRO A 62 -17.91 -8.55 2.60
CA PRO A 62 -16.79 -9.17 1.93
C PRO A 62 -17.30 -10.16 0.89
N VAL A 63 -16.89 -9.95 -0.34
CA VAL A 63 -17.26 -10.78 -1.49
C VAL A 63 -15.99 -11.41 -2.03
N ASN A 64 -16.04 -12.71 -2.27
CA ASN A 64 -14.97 -13.35 -3.05
C ASN A 64 -15.20 -13.00 -4.51
N GLU A 65 -14.26 -12.30 -5.11
CA GLU A 65 -14.30 -11.88 -6.51
C GLU A 65 -13.14 -12.48 -7.27
N ALA A 66 -13.40 -12.89 -8.50
CA ALA A 66 -12.38 -13.35 -9.42
C ALA A 66 -12.58 -12.68 -10.78
N PHE A 67 -11.49 -12.15 -11.33
CA PHE A 67 -11.47 -11.55 -12.66
C PHE A 67 -10.58 -12.40 -13.56
N ILE A 68 -11.13 -12.85 -14.67
CA ILE A 68 -10.35 -13.59 -15.68
C ILE A 68 -9.55 -12.57 -16.47
N ILE A 69 -8.23 -12.75 -16.46
CA ILE A 69 -7.29 -11.95 -17.25
C ILE A 69 -6.51 -12.86 -18.19
N ASP A 70 -6.11 -12.32 -19.32
CA ASP A 70 -5.26 -13.02 -20.27
C ASP A 70 -3.79 -12.89 -19.81
N GLY A 71 -3.04 -14.01 -19.70
CA GLY A 71 -1.63 -13.89 -19.31
C GLY A 71 -0.98 -15.12 -18.65
N GLY A 72 -1.71 -16.18 -18.35
CA GLY A 72 -1.16 -17.45 -17.82
C GLY A 72 -0.52 -17.35 -16.44
N VAL A 73 -0.86 -16.32 -15.66
CA VAL A 73 -0.42 -16.10 -14.27
C VAL A 73 -1.57 -15.52 -13.46
N ASN A 74 -1.53 -15.71 -12.13
CA ASN A 74 -2.51 -15.22 -11.20
C ASN A 74 -1.98 -13.99 -10.42
N TYR A 75 -2.90 -13.24 -9.85
CA TYR A 75 -2.68 -12.14 -8.92
C TYR A 75 -3.69 -12.32 -7.80
N ASP A 76 -3.23 -12.82 -6.68
CA ASP A 76 -4.10 -13.29 -5.62
C ASP A 76 -4.00 -12.37 -4.42
N VAL A 77 -5.13 -12.14 -3.77
CA VAL A 77 -5.21 -11.35 -2.55
C VAL A 77 -6.17 -12.01 -1.57
N LEU A 78 -5.70 -12.20 -0.34
CA LEU A 78 -6.53 -12.57 0.81
C LEU A 78 -6.46 -11.43 1.82
N ALA A 79 -7.55 -10.67 1.97
CA ALA A 79 -7.60 -9.46 2.79
C ALA A 79 -8.62 -9.56 3.91
N TRP A 80 -8.34 -8.87 5.02
CA TRP A 80 -9.26 -8.76 6.16
C TRP A 80 -9.10 -7.41 6.87
N PRO A 81 -10.17 -6.88 7.50
CA PRO A 81 -10.07 -5.67 8.30
C PRO A 81 -9.26 -5.93 9.57
N MET A 82 -8.42 -4.99 9.95
CA MET A 82 -7.59 -5.10 11.14
C MET A 82 -7.36 -3.73 11.79
N PRO A 83 -7.41 -3.62 13.12
CA PRO A 83 -7.06 -2.39 13.81
C PRO A 83 -5.65 -1.92 13.47
N ARG A 84 -5.45 -0.61 13.36
CA ARG A 84 -4.14 -0.01 13.14
C ARG A 84 -3.22 -0.28 14.33
N ASP A 85 -2.14 -1.00 14.10
CA ASP A 85 -1.11 -1.31 15.09
C ASP A 85 0.24 -1.41 14.38
N SER A 86 1.23 -0.64 14.84
CA SER A 86 2.58 -0.63 14.26
C SER A 86 3.28 -2.00 14.35
N ARG A 87 2.98 -2.78 15.39
CA ARG A 87 3.52 -4.15 15.56
C ARG A 87 3.12 -5.06 14.41
N ARG A 88 1.96 -4.83 13.82
CA ARG A 88 1.47 -5.61 12.68
C ARG A 88 2.27 -5.37 11.40
N ARG A 89 2.87 -4.19 11.25
CA ARG A 89 3.81 -3.94 10.15
C ARG A 89 5.08 -4.77 10.29
N VAL A 90 5.55 -4.96 11.52
CA VAL A 90 6.69 -5.86 11.79
C VAL A 90 6.29 -7.30 11.51
N LEU A 91 5.10 -7.73 11.97
CA LEU A 91 4.57 -9.07 11.66
C LEU A 91 4.47 -9.29 10.14
N ALA A 92 3.95 -8.31 9.40
CA ALA A 92 3.83 -8.40 7.95
C ALA A 92 5.21 -8.58 7.28
N ARG A 93 6.25 -7.91 7.80
CA ARG A 93 7.62 -8.11 7.33
C ARG A 93 8.14 -9.52 7.65
N VAL A 94 7.96 -9.98 8.88
CA VAL A 94 8.35 -11.34 9.28
C VAL A 94 7.66 -12.38 8.39
N MET A 95 6.33 -12.28 8.26
CA MET A 95 5.54 -13.17 7.41
C MET A 95 6.04 -13.20 5.98
N SER A 96 6.31 -12.03 5.41
CA SER A 96 6.76 -11.91 4.03
C SER A 96 8.09 -12.60 3.78
N TYR A 97 9.10 -12.36 4.63
CA TYR A 97 10.46 -12.81 4.38
C TYR A 97 10.78 -14.18 4.97
N GLU A 98 10.19 -14.54 6.11
CA GLU A 98 10.46 -15.79 6.79
C GLU A 98 9.65 -16.97 6.27
N TYR A 99 8.53 -16.71 5.59
CA TYR A 99 7.68 -17.80 5.13
C TYR A 99 7.22 -17.64 3.67
N LEU A 100 6.52 -16.55 3.34
CA LEU A 100 5.90 -16.43 2.03
C LEU A 100 6.92 -16.35 0.91
N TRP A 101 8.00 -15.59 1.09
CA TRP A 101 9.04 -15.43 0.08
C TRP A 101 9.64 -16.77 -0.35
N HIS A 102 10.05 -17.56 0.62
CA HIS A 102 10.61 -18.88 0.33
C HIS A 102 9.58 -19.80 -0.33
N THR A 103 8.38 -19.90 0.26
CA THR A 103 7.39 -20.91 -0.16
C THR A 103 6.75 -20.57 -1.49
N ILE A 104 6.33 -19.31 -1.70
CA ILE A 104 5.56 -18.89 -2.88
C ILE A 104 6.46 -18.40 -4.00
N ARG A 105 7.52 -17.65 -3.68
CA ARG A 105 8.40 -17.11 -4.72
C ARG A 105 9.52 -18.07 -5.10
N GLU A 106 10.34 -18.51 -4.14
CA GLU A 106 11.52 -19.31 -4.46
C GLU A 106 11.15 -20.72 -4.91
N VAL A 107 10.23 -21.36 -4.17
CA VAL A 107 9.78 -22.73 -4.48
C VAL A 107 8.61 -22.70 -5.48
N GLY A 108 7.61 -21.85 -5.25
CA GLY A 108 6.40 -21.79 -6.07
C GLY A 108 6.56 -21.03 -7.39
N GLY A 109 7.62 -20.24 -7.57
CA GLY A 109 7.93 -19.56 -8.83
C GLY A 109 7.13 -18.28 -9.10
N ALA A 110 6.38 -17.77 -8.13
CA ALA A 110 5.75 -16.45 -8.24
C ALA A 110 6.80 -15.34 -8.36
N TYR A 111 6.51 -14.29 -9.10
CA TYR A 111 7.42 -13.15 -9.22
C TYR A 111 7.52 -12.35 -7.91
N GLY A 112 6.43 -12.26 -7.17
CA GLY A 112 6.37 -11.58 -5.88
C GLY A 112 5.29 -12.13 -4.98
N THR A 113 5.50 -11.96 -3.68
CA THR A 113 4.53 -12.29 -2.64
C THR A 113 4.84 -11.51 -1.38
N GLY A 114 3.89 -11.42 -0.48
CA GLY A 114 4.10 -10.84 0.84
C GLY A 114 2.81 -10.63 1.62
N MET A 115 2.99 -10.04 2.79
CA MET A 115 1.92 -9.51 3.63
C MET A 115 2.10 -8.01 3.78
N LEU A 116 1.00 -7.27 3.76
CA LEU A 116 0.97 -5.84 4.02
C LEU A 116 -0.06 -5.54 5.12
N SER A 117 0.28 -4.57 5.97
CA SER A 117 -0.61 -4.03 6.98
C SER A 117 -0.62 -2.51 6.85
N ALA A 118 -1.72 -1.95 6.36
CA ALA A 118 -1.88 -0.53 6.12
C ALA A 118 -3.36 -0.10 6.24
N ASP A 119 -3.58 1.08 6.80
CA ASP A 119 -4.88 1.76 6.80
C ASP A 119 -6.08 0.97 7.34
N GLY A 120 -5.84 0.07 8.28
CA GLY A 120 -6.89 -0.75 8.91
C GLY A 120 -7.24 -2.01 8.12
N ILE A 121 -6.42 -2.38 7.15
CA ILE A 121 -6.54 -3.61 6.36
C ILE A 121 -5.22 -4.36 6.44
N GLU A 122 -5.30 -5.67 6.51
CA GLU A 122 -4.18 -6.57 6.26
C GLU A 122 -4.50 -7.46 5.10
N PHE A 123 -3.47 -7.79 4.33
CA PHE A 123 -3.63 -8.72 3.22
C PHE A 123 -2.34 -9.48 2.90
N LEU A 124 -2.53 -10.72 2.50
CA LEU A 124 -1.54 -11.55 1.84
C LEU A 124 -1.75 -11.43 0.33
N TYR A 125 -0.68 -11.44 -0.43
CA TYR A 125 -0.78 -11.32 -1.88
C TYR A 125 0.25 -12.15 -2.62
N THR A 126 -0.09 -12.50 -3.87
CA THR A 126 0.85 -12.97 -4.87
C THR A 126 0.87 -12.05 -6.08
N TYR A 127 1.95 -12.08 -6.81
CA TYR A 127 2.13 -11.30 -8.03
C TYR A 127 2.77 -12.16 -9.12
N ARG A 128 2.07 -12.31 -10.25
CA ARG A 128 2.46 -13.18 -11.37
C ARG A 128 2.78 -14.59 -10.89
N ASP A 129 1.80 -15.20 -10.26
CA ASP A 129 1.88 -16.51 -9.61
C ASP A 129 1.38 -17.59 -10.58
N PRO A 130 2.17 -18.64 -10.85
CA PRO A 130 1.70 -19.77 -11.65
C PRO A 130 0.74 -20.72 -10.89
N HIS A 131 0.64 -20.62 -9.55
CA HIS A 131 -0.01 -21.62 -8.70
C HIS A 131 -1.07 -21.02 -7.74
N LEU A 132 -2.29 -20.83 -8.26
CA LEU A 132 -3.41 -20.24 -7.50
C LEU A 132 -3.74 -21.00 -6.19
N GLN A 133 -4.03 -22.30 -6.29
CA GLN A 133 -4.52 -23.07 -5.15
C GLN A 133 -3.43 -23.29 -4.09
N GLU A 134 -2.23 -23.60 -4.53
CA GLU A 134 -1.08 -23.84 -3.65
C GLU A 134 -0.70 -22.59 -2.86
N SER A 135 -0.89 -21.42 -3.45
CA SER A 135 -0.64 -20.14 -2.79
C SER A 135 -1.70 -19.84 -1.72
N TYR A 136 -2.98 -20.10 -1.98
CA TYR A 136 -4.01 -20.01 -0.94
C TYR A 136 -3.81 -21.04 0.18
N ASP A 137 -3.39 -22.27 -0.14
CA ASP A 137 -3.05 -23.28 0.86
C ASP A 137 -1.84 -22.83 1.72
N THR A 138 -0.89 -22.13 1.11
CA THR A 138 0.25 -21.55 1.80
C THR A 138 -0.21 -20.40 2.72
N PHE A 139 -1.09 -19.53 2.26
CA PHE A 139 -1.67 -18.47 3.08
C PHE A 139 -2.38 -19.03 4.30
N ALA A 140 -3.16 -20.09 4.15
CA ALA A 140 -3.85 -20.74 5.25
C ALA A 140 -2.90 -21.34 6.31
N LYS A 141 -1.74 -21.85 5.90
CA LYS A 141 -0.73 -22.44 6.77
C LYS A 141 0.20 -21.40 7.42
N ALA A 142 0.29 -20.19 6.87
CA ALA A 142 1.27 -19.19 7.26
C ALA A 142 1.23 -18.81 8.76
N PRO A 143 0.07 -18.59 9.42
CA PRO A 143 0.04 -18.27 10.85
C PRO A 143 0.65 -19.38 11.71
N ALA A 144 0.31 -20.63 11.42
CA ALA A 144 0.83 -21.78 12.18
C ALA A 144 2.34 -21.98 11.95
N ALA A 145 2.80 -21.76 10.72
CA ALA A 145 4.21 -21.87 10.38
C ALA A 145 5.06 -20.82 11.12
N LEU A 146 4.57 -19.58 11.25
CA LEU A 146 5.26 -18.56 12.03
C LEU A 146 5.21 -18.84 13.53
N ALA A 147 4.06 -19.26 14.05
CA ALA A 147 3.91 -19.57 15.48
C ALA A 147 4.81 -20.73 15.95
N ALA A 148 5.20 -21.60 15.04
CA ALA A 148 6.12 -22.72 15.32
C ALA A 148 7.62 -22.31 15.34
N ARG A 149 7.95 -21.08 14.96
CA ARG A 149 9.33 -20.57 14.94
C ARG A 149 9.68 -19.86 16.25
N GLU A 150 10.91 -20.03 16.67
CA GLU A 150 11.49 -19.24 17.75
C GLU A 150 12.31 -18.10 17.16
N TYR A 151 12.15 -16.91 17.73
CA TYR A 151 12.89 -15.71 17.34
C TYR A 151 13.71 -15.22 18.52
N THR A 152 14.98 -14.92 18.29
CA THR A 152 15.81 -14.23 19.26
C THR A 152 15.45 -12.73 19.32
N ALA A 153 15.88 -12.06 20.38
CA ALA A 153 15.72 -10.60 20.46
C ALA A 153 16.40 -9.88 19.27
N ARG A 154 17.55 -10.41 18.83
CA ARG A 154 18.28 -9.86 17.68
C ARG A 154 17.47 -9.99 16.37
N ASP A 155 16.85 -11.14 16.13
CA ASP A 155 16.02 -11.35 14.94
C ASP A 155 14.87 -10.33 14.91
N LEU A 156 14.22 -10.12 16.05
CA LEU A 156 13.13 -9.14 16.17
C LEU A 156 13.62 -7.70 15.93
N ASP A 157 14.78 -7.34 16.48
CA ASP A 157 15.39 -6.01 16.25
C ASP A 157 15.69 -5.78 14.77
N GLU A 158 16.21 -6.77 14.06
CA GLU A 158 16.46 -6.68 12.61
C GLU A 158 15.17 -6.45 11.82
N PHE A 159 14.07 -7.13 12.18
CA PHE A 159 12.76 -6.89 11.55
C PHE A 159 12.18 -5.53 11.89
N ILE A 160 12.33 -5.06 13.13
CA ILE A 160 11.86 -3.73 13.56
C ILE A 160 12.60 -2.64 12.78
N VAL A 161 13.94 -2.68 12.76
CA VAL A 161 14.79 -1.72 12.03
C VAL A 161 14.44 -1.74 10.54
N GLY A 162 14.35 -2.92 9.94
CA GLY A 162 14.01 -3.04 8.53
C GLY A 162 12.57 -2.60 8.20
N THR A 163 11.66 -2.60 9.17
CA THR A 163 10.30 -2.05 9.00
C THR A 163 10.32 -0.54 9.10
N ALA A 164 11.06 0.02 10.06
CA ALA A 164 11.21 1.47 10.24
C ALA A 164 11.85 2.12 9.00
N ALA A 165 12.88 1.50 8.44
CA ALA A 165 13.57 2.01 7.24
C ALA A 165 12.69 2.10 5.97
N LYS A 166 11.49 1.54 5.97
CA LYS A 166 10.53 1.68 4.87
C LYS A 166 9.53 2.83 5.08
N LEU A 167 9.58 3.48 6.24
CA LEU A 167 8.67 4.58 6.58
C LEU A 167 9.26 5.96 6.26
N ASP A 168 10.56 6.01 5.97
CA ASP A 168 11.31 7.19 5.52
C ASP A 168 11.32 7.25 3.98
#